data_05444dd04d1a93c7f6e12b56507209f9
#
_entry.id   05444dd04d1a93c7f6e12b56507209f9
#
_cell.length_a   1.000
_cell.length_b   1.000
_cell.length_c   1.000
_cell.angle_alpha   90.00
_cell.angle_beta   90.00
_cell.angle_gamma   90.00
#
_symmetry.space_group_name_H-M   'P 1'
#
loop_
_entity.id
_entity.type
_entity.pdbx_description
1 polymer ?
#
loop_
_entity_poly.entity_id
_entity_poly.type
_entity_poly.pdbx_seq_one_letter_code
_entity_poly.pdbx_strand_id
1 'polypeptide(L)'
;MHVRISVAALSCAALLAACGGNDSRTTSDASVPVRGGTLTAVVPQPGPCIDPQVTGTDPQVIVAHQVLDNLVFENNTGEVQPWLAKSWTISPDGLVYTFTLRADVKFTDGTPMNAAAVKANLDRVLDPKIQSLADAIYLVPILKSTEAVGDFVLKVNLKKAYAPLLHFLAQAFIGIQSPAGFSRGREANCQDPIGTGPFKIQSFTPNAEVRLVRNDNYNSPPPGSQNTGAAYLDRMVLKVVSDPAVAYAALNSGEADVIHSPLPQSWKTIKKNANQRLLSQVRPGTPNVILLGVAKAPLDDVRVRQAISYAGNVRAALKGAFLDEMKYEAGPLSSATSDYMAASENAYEYNPAKAAALLDQAGWTGRDANGYRTKNGVQLKFQLYYSLQANATAPDVTLLENMQSYLKQSGINLVLGQGSATEVYSMIAAGSITAVKGYSGIAGWYWPTNTPDVLRLMYTSDGLRAKTNLGGYSNPELDSVLTKAAVTQDQQQSQALYIKAQQMVSDAALSIPMYPATSRLAYNSKVHGLTVDHALGLPNFYEVWIAK
;
A
#
# COMPACT_ATOMS: atom_id res chain seq x y z
N MET A 1 48.17 -63.45 13.41
CA MET A 1 48.01 -64.66 14.26
C MET A 1 46.61 -64.60 14.85
N HIS A 2 45.75 -65.48 14.32
CA HIS A 2 44.59 -66.14 14.90
C HIS A 2 43.48 -65.25 15.52
N VAL A 3 42.31 -65.23 15.09
CA VAL A 3 41.29 -66.21 14.61
C VAL A 3 40.01 -66.11 15.49
N ARG A 4 38.88 -65.92 14.77
CA ARG A 4 37.53 -66.54 14.98
C ARG A 4 36.59 -65.95 16.03
N ILE A 5 35.41 -65.45 15.61
CA ILE A 5 34.12 -66.14 15.23
C ILE A 5 33.31 -66.54 16.47
N SER A 6 32.08 -66.03 16.53
CA SER A 6 30.74 -66.70 16.55
C SER A 6 29.75 -65.86 17.33
N VAL A 7 28.67 -65.37 16.81
CA VAL A 7 27.34 -65.94 16.48
C VAL A 7 26.48 -66.36 17.71
N ALA A 8 25.29 -65.86 17.70
CA ALA A 8 23.98 -66.34 18.17
C ALA A 8 23.38 -65.47 19.30
N ALA A 9 22.30 -64.87 19.11
CA ALA A 9 20.89 -65.21 18.83
C ALA A 9 19.98 -65.05 20.03
N LEU A 10 18.88 -64.36 19.79
CA LEU A 10 17.52 -64.34 20.35
C LEU A 10 17.29 -64.23 21.89
N SER A 11 16.53 -63.22 22.29
CA SER A 11 15.14 -63.47 22.74
C SER A 11 14.43 -62.17 23.17
N CYS A 12 13.17 -62.07 22.87
CA CYS A 12 12.20 -61.04 23.17
C CYS A 12 11.98 -60.83 24.68
N ALA A 13 11.76 -59.58 25.06
CA ALA A 13 10.81 -59.25 26.13
C ALA A 13 10.28 -57.82 25.95
N ALA A 14 8.99 -57.72 25.74
CA ALA A 14 8.23 -56.49 25.72
C ALA A 14 8.08 -55.93 27.14
N LEU A 15 8.31 -54.60 27.29
CA LEU A 15 7.82 -53.87 28.47
C LEU A 15 7.33 -52.50 27.98
N LEU A 16 6.04 -52.31 28.15
CA LEU A 16 5.32 -51.04 28.03
C LEU A 16 5.85 -50.04 29.08
N ALA A 17 6.25 -48.87 28.64
CA ALA A 17 6.31 -47.69 29.49
C ALA A 17 5.75 -46.51 28.69
N ALA A 18 4.54 -46.10 29.06
CA ALA A 18 3.92 -44.86 28.62
C ALA A 18 4.67 -43.67 29.24
N CYS A 19 5.16 -42.77 28.40
CA CYS A 19 5.50 -41.41 28.80
C CYS A 19 5.00 -40.46 27.72
N GLY A 20 4.16 -39.53 28.15
CA GLY A 20 3.49 -38.55 27.30
C GLY A 20 4.46 -37.70 26.52
N GLY A 21 4.40 -37.87 25.22
CA GLY A 21 4.95 -36.93 24.26
C GLY A 21 3.91 -35.85 23.95
N ASN A 22 4.29 -34.63 24.22
CA ASN A 22 3.52 -33.45 23.90
C ASN A 22 3.54 -33.29 22.36
N ASP A 23 2.59 -33.93 21.69
CA ASP A 23 2.36 -33.76 20.26
C ASP A 23 1.88 -32.32 20.02
N SER A 24 2.84 -31.44 19.69
CA SER A 24 2.55 -30.23 18.96
C SER A 24 1.95 -30.63 17.62
N ARG A 25 0.66 -30.86 17.58
CA ARG A 25 -0.10 -31.01 16.35
C ARG A 25 -0.04 -29.69 15.59
N THR A 26 0.98 -29.50 14.76
CA THR A 26 0.84 -28.71 13.56
C THR A 26 -0.11 -29.47 12.64
N THR A 27 -1.41 -29.26 12.85
CA THR A 27 -2.40 -29.63 11.84
C THR A 27 -2.18 -28.70 10.65
N SER A 28 -1.37 -29.12 9.69
CA SER A 28 -1.52 -28.68 8.31
C SER A 28 -2.85 -29.28 7.83
N ASP A 29 -3.94 -28.51 7.99
CA ASP A 29 -5.20 -28.78 7.32
C ASP A 29 -4.97 -28.57 5.82
N ALA A 30 -4.42 -29.57 5.14
CA ALA A 30 -4.35 -29.65 3.70
C ALA A 30 -5.75 -30.03 3.19
N SER A 31 -6.73 -29.17 3.44
CA SER A 31 -8.07 -29.33 2.89
C SER A 31 -8.01 -29.07 1.39
N VAL A 32 -8.55 -30.00 0.61
CA VAL A 32 -8.60 -29.89 -0.86
C VAL A 32 -9.54 -28.74 -1.24
N PRO A 33 -9.13 -27.83 -2.15
CA PRO A 33 -10.00 -26.73 -2.59
C PRO A 33 -11.34 -27.23 -3.13
N VAL A 34 -12.42 -26.60 -2.67
CA VAL A 34 -13.80 -26.91 -3.06
C VAL A 34 -14.28 -25.86 -4.06
N ARG A 35 -14.81 -26.33 -5.20
CA ARG A 35 -15.45 -25.42 -6.19
C ARG A 35 -16.88 -25.11 -5.81
N GLY A 36 -17.29 -23.88 -6.12
CA GLY A 36 -18.65 -23.39 -5.91
C GLY A 36 -18.77 -22.46 -4.72
N GLY A 37 -20.01 -22.01 -4.49
CA GLY A 37 -20.35 -21.14 -3.36
C GLY A 37 -20.22 -19.65 -3.64
N THR A 38 -20.67 -18.88 -2.63
CA THR A 38 -20.64 -17.41 -2.66
C THR A 38 -19.87 -16.90 -1.45
N LEU A 39 -18.88 -16.06 -1.68
CA LEU A 39 -18.18 -15.33 -0.62
C LEU A 39 -18.85 -13.98 -0.39
N THR A 40 -19.13 -13.64 0.86
CA THR A 40 -19.55 -12.28 1.24
C THR A 40 -18.40 -11.58 1.96
N ALA A 41 -17.88 -10.50 1.37
CA ALA A 41 -16.85 -9.69 1.99
C ALA A 41 -17.36 -8.27 2.24
N VAL A 42 -17.01 -7.71 3.41
CA VAL A 42 -17.22 -6.29 3.71
C VAL A 42 -15.96 -5.53 3.29
N VAL A 43 -16.15 -4.55 2.43
CA VAL A 43 -15.07 -3.71 1.88
C VAL A 43 -15.36 -2.23 2.13
N PRO A 44 -14.32 -1.37 2.12
CA PRO A 44 -14.52 0.08 2.14
C PRO A 44 -15.30 0.53 0.90
N GLN A 45 -15.95 1.68 1.00
CA GLN A 45 -16.78 2.24 -0.06
C GLN A 45 -15.94 2.57 -1.32
N PRO A 46 -16.19 1.92 -2.47
CA PRO A 46 -15.42 2.15 -3.69
C PRO A 46 -15.75 3.48 -4.39
N GLY A 47 -16.72 4.25 -3.89
CA GLY A 47 -17.20 5.45 -4.57
C GLY A 47 -18.09 5.12 -5.77
N PRO A 48 -18.35 6.08 -6.66
CA PRO A 48 -19.30 5.89 -7.78
C PRO A 48 -18.66 5.24 -9.02
N CYS A 49 -17.37 4.96 -9.03
CA CYS A 49 -16.64 4.48 -10.19
C CYS A 49 -15.66 3.36 -9.79
N ILE A 50 -15.71 2.22 -10.47
CA ILE A 50 -14.82 1.08 -10.24
C ILE A 50 -13.59 1.12 -11.17
N ASP A 51 -13.63 1.90 -12.26
CA ASP A 51 -12.52 2.03 -13.20
C ASP A 51 -11.26 2.60 -12.51
N PRO A 52 -10.19 1.79 -12.31
CA PRO A 52 -9.02 2.22 -11.54
C PRO A 52 -8.20 3.29 -12.27
N GLN A 53 -8.28 3.37 -13.60
CA GLN A 53 -7.61 4.41 -14.38
C GLN A 53 -8.26 5.79 -14.21
N VAL A 54 -9.47 5.90 -13.65
CA VAL A 54 -10.17 7.18 -13.44
C VAL A 54 -9.86 7.76 -12.06
N THR A 55 -9.85 6.94 -11.02
CA THR A 55 -9.85 7.43 -9.63
C THR A 55 -8.72 6.91 -8.76
N GLY A 56 -8.29 5.67 -8.94
CA GLY A 56 -7.07 5.13 -8.31
C GLY A 56 -7.06 5.14 -6.76
N THR A 57 -8.19 4.92 -6.09
CA THR A 57 -8.22 4.74 -4.63
C THR A 57 -8.31 3.26 -4.26
N ASP A 58 -7.76 2.88 -3.09
CA ASP A 58 -7.76 1.50 -2.61
C ASP A 58 -9.13 0.81 -2.70
N PRO A 59 -10.25 1.40 -2.24
CA PRO A 59 -11.55 0.73 -2.29
C PRO A 59 -12.00 0.34 -3.70
N GLN A 60 -11.67 1.15 -4.70
CA GLN A 60 -12.00 0.87 -6.10
C GLN A 60 -11.11 -0.22 -6.65
N VAL A 61 -9.81 -0.13 -6.35
CA VAL A 61 -8.83 -1.09 -6.82
C VAL A 61 -9.04 -2.48 -6.21
N ILE A 62 -9.55 -2.58 -4.98
CA ILE A 62 -9.96 -3.86 -4.39
C ILE A 62 -10.98 -4.58 -5.28
N VAL A 63 -11.95 -3.85 -5.84
CA VAL A 63 -12.93 -4.42 -6.77
C VAL A 63 -12.32 -4.68 -8.15
N ALA A 64 -11.61 -3.67 -8.69
CA ALA A 64 -11.03 -3.74 -10.03
C ALA A 64 -10.02 -4.89 -10.17
N HIS A 65 -9.22 -5.17 -9.14
CA HIS A 65 -8.25 -6.25 -9.10
C HIS A 65 -8.89 -7.65 -9.25
N GLN A 66 -10.19 -7.81 -8.97
CA GLN A 66 -10.87 -9.09 -9.17
C GLN A 66 -11.34 -9.28 -10.62
N VAL A 67 -11.35 -8.24 -11.43
CA VAL A 67 -11.87 -8.26 -12.81
C VAL A 67 -10.82 -7.89 -13.87
N LEU A 68 -9.68 -7.34 -13.45
CA LEU A 68 -8.59 -6.88 -14.33
C LEU A 68 -7.29 -7.61 -13.99
N ASP A 69 -6.54 -8.01 -15.01
CA ASP A 69 -5.16 -8.48 -14.87
C ASP A 69 -4.18 -7.41 -15.37
N ASN A 70 -2.89 -7.52 -14.97
CA ASN A 70 -1.84 -6.60 -15.35
C ASN A 70 -0.89 -7.20 -16.40
N LEU A 71 -0.09 -6.35 -17.07
CA LEU A 71 0.93 -6.80 -18.01
C LEU A 71 1.98 -7.68 -17.35
N VAL A 72 2.39 -7.32 -16.15
CA VAL A 72 3.41 -7.99 -15.35
C VAL A 72 2.90 -8.16 -13.93
N PHE A 73 3.48 -9.09 -13.21
CA PHE A 73 3.16 -9.41 -11.82
C PHE A 73 4.37 -9.12 -10.94
N GLU A 74 4.17 -8.66 -9.72
CA GLU A 74 5.21 -8.53 -8.71
C GLU A 74 5.00 -9.56 -7.61
N ASN A 75 5.98 -10.43 -7.40
CA ASN A 75 5.92 -11.45 -6.37
C ASN A 75 6.23 -10.91 -4.96
N ASN A 76 6.09 -11.76 -3.93
CA ASN A 76 6.29 -11.38 -2.54
C ASN A 76 7.74 -10.98 -2.16
N THR A 77 8.69 -11.12 -3.08
CA THR A 77 10.08 -10.65 -2.92
C THR A 77 10.35 -9.34 -3.65
N GLY A 78 9.32 -8.75 -4.30
CA GLY A 78 9.47 -7.54 -5.11
C GLY A 78 10.03 -7.77 -6.51
N GLU A 79 10.13 -9.03 -6.96
CA GLU A 79 10.59 -9.37 -8.30
C GLU A 79 9.43 -9.28 -9.29
N VAL A 80 9.66 -8.58 -10.42
CA VAL A 80 8.69 -8.48 -11.50
C VAL A 80 8.76 -9.70 -12.40
N GLN A 81 7.63 -10.36 -12.61
CA GLN A 81 7.47 -11.57 -13.37
C GLN A 81 6.51 -11.40 -14.55
N PRO A 82 6.64 -12.23 -15.64
CA PRO A 82 5.68 -12.25 -16.74
C PRO A 82 4.26 -12.56 -16.26
N TRP A 83 3.23 -11.90 -16.86
CA TRP A 83 1.81 -12.22 -16.65
C TRP A 83 1.05 -12.18 -17.98
N LEU A 84 0.32 -11.08 -18.31
CA LEU A 84 -0.27 -10.91 -19.65
C LEU A 84 0.81 -10.69 -20.72
N ALA A 85 1.94 -10.08 -20.37
CA ALA A 85 3.17 -10.13 -21.15
C ALA A 85 3.97 -11.39 -20.80
N LYS A 86 4.32 -12.20 -21.80
CA LYS A 86 5.16 -13.40 -21.64
C LYS A 86 6.63 -13.05 -21.35
N SER A 87 7.08 -11.94 -21.91
CA SER A 87 8.46 -11.48 -21.80
C SER A 87 8.55 -10.02 -22.24
N TRP A 88 9.66 -9.38 -21.90
CA TRP A 88 10.01 -8.04 -22.39
C TRP A 88 11.51 -7.90 -22.59
N THR A 89 11.88 -6.90 -23.38
CA THR A 89 13.25 -6.42 -23.52
C THR A 89 13.27 -4.92 -23.29
N ILE A 90 14.41 -4.42 -22.80
CA ILE A 90 14.65 -2.99 -22.55
C ILE A 90 15.82 -2.59 -23.44
N SER A 91 15.70 -1.49 -24.19
CA SER A 91 16.81 -0.94 -24.97
C SER A 91 17.96 -0.51 -24.05
N PRO A 92 19.23 -0.52 -24.52
CA PRO A 92 20.39 -0.16 -23.69
C PRO A 92 20.33 1.23 -23.06
N ASP A 93 19.62 2.16 -23.70
CA ASP A 93 19.39 3.51 -23.19
C ASP A 93 18.19 3.63 -22.24
N GLY A 94 17.46 2.53 -22.00
CA GLY A 94 16.30 2.48 -21.12
C GLY A 94 15.06 3.21 -21.66
N LEU A 95 15.05 3.58 -22.96
CA LEU A 95 13.97 4.39 -23.54
C LEU A 95 12.88 3.58 -24.21
N VAL A 96 13.13 2.32 -24.56
CA VAL A 96 12.16 1.47 -25.26
C VAL A 96 11.99 0.14 -24.53
N TYR A 97 10.76 -0.13 -24.10
CA TYR A 97 10.33 -1.42 -23.57
C TYR A 97 9.53 -2.15 -24.65
N THR A 98 9.96 -3.35 -25.02
CA THR A 98 9.26 -4.18 -26.01
C THR A 98 8.69 -5.41 -25.32
N PHE A 99 7.37 -5.46 -25.20
CA PHE A 99 6.64 -6.58 -24.58
C PHE A 99 6.15 -7.57 -25.63
N THR A 100 6.33 -8.86 -25.37
CA THR A 100 5.68 -9.94 -26.11
C THR A 100 4.48 -10.42 -25.30
N LEU A 101 3.27 -10.28 -25.84
CA LEU A 101 2.02 -10.60 -25.16
C LEU A 101 1.63 -12.07 -25.31
N ARG A 102 0.78 -12.56 -24.42
CA ARG A 102 0.08 -13.84 -24.57
C ARG A 102 -0.95 -13.75 -25.68
N ALA A 103 -1.06 -14.82 -26.49
CA ALA A 103 -1.98 -14.89 -27.62
C ALA A 103 -3.31 -15.61 -27.29
N ASP A 104 -3.37 -16.26 -26.14
CA ASP A 104 -4.45 -17.15 -25.71
C ASP A 104 -5.44 -16.48 -24.73
N VAL A 105 -5.25 -15.19 -24.40
CA VAL A 105 -6.10 -14.46 -23.43
C VAL A 105 -7.17 -13.67 -24.16
N LYS A 106 -8.39 -13.70 -23.61
CA LYS A 106 -9.53 -12.89 -24.06
C LYS A 106 -10.10 -12.09 -22.90
N PHE A 107 -10.61 -10.92 -23.23
CA PHE A 107 -11.46 -10.18 -22.31
C PHE A 107 -12.78 -10.90 -22.04
N THR A 108 -13.47 -10.56 -20.97
CA THR A 108 -14.74 -11.20 -20.60
C THR A 108 -15.90 -10.87 -21.55
N ASP A 109 -15.73 -9.93 -22.48
CA ASP A 109 -16.63 -9.66 -23.60
C ASP A 109 -16.32 -10.53 -24.85
N GLY A 110 -15.31 -11.40 -24.76
CA GLY A 110 -14.89 -12.30 -25.84
C GLY A 110 -13.88 -11.69 -26.83
N THR A 111 -13.57 -10.40 -26.76
CA THR A 111 -12.58 -9.77 -27.63
C THR A 111 -11.15 -10.20 -27.24
N PRO A 112 -10.19 -10.27 -28.20
CA PRO A 112 -8.83 -10.71 -27.91
C PRO A 112 -8.05 -9.65 -27.12
N MET A 113 -7.26 -10.08 -26.12
CA MET A 113 -6.24 -9.27 -25.48
C MET A 113 -4.99 -9.26 -26.36
N ASN A 114 -4.82 -8.21 -27.15
CA ASN A 114 -3.73 -8.05 -28.12
C ASN A 114 -2.99 -6.72 -27.93
N ALA A 115 -1.94 -6.49 -28.72
CA ALA A 115 -1.12 -5.29 -28.64
C ALA A 115 -1.91 -4.00 -28.88
N ALA A 116 -2.90 -4.02 -29.76
CA ALA A 116 -3.76 -2.87 -30.00
C ALA A 116 -4.63 -2.53 -28.78
N ALA A 117 -5.14 -3.57 -28.07
CA ALA A 117 -5.92 -3.38 -26.85
C ALA A 117 -5.06 -2.81 -25.71
N VAL A 118 -3.85 -3.35 -25.50
CA VAL A 118 -2.94 -2.82 -24.47
C VAL A 118 -2.47 -1.40 -24.80
N LYS A 119 -2.16 -1.14 -26.06
CA LYS A 119 -1.86 0.22 -26.55
C LYS A 119 -2.97 1.19 -26.20
N ALA A 120 -4.23 0.82 -26.48
CA ALA A 120 -5.38 1.67 -26.20
C ALA A 120 -5.52 1.99 -24.70
N ASN A 121 -5.18 1.05 -23.79
CA ASN A 121 -5.14 1.30 -22.34
C ASN A 121 -4.07 2.33 -21.95
N LEU A 122 -2.85 2.20 -22.46
CA LEU A 122 -1.77 3.14 -22.14
C LEU A 122 -1.99 4.50 -22.77
N ASP A 123 -2.53 4.57 -23.99
CA ASP A 123 -2.87 5.84 -24.64
C ASP A 123 -4.02 6.56 -23.92
N ARG A 124 -5.00 5.80 -23.40
CA ARG A 124 -6.12 6.34 -22.62
C ARG A 124 -5.65 7.11 -21.38
N VAL A 125 -4.60 6.64 -20.72
CA VAL A 125 -4.01 7.30 -19.56
C VAL A 125 -3.45 8.70 -19.93
N LEU A 126 -3.00 8.87 -21.15
CA LEU A 126 -2.50 10.16 -21.66
C LEU A 126 -3.62 11.14 -22.04
N ASP A 127 -4.89 10.68 -22.14
CA ASP A 127 -6.02 11.55 -22.46
C ASP A 127 -6.38 12.43 -21.24
N PRO A 128 -6.21 13.77 -21.33
CA PRO A 128 -6.52 14.67 -20.22
C PRO A 128 -7.99 14.63 -19.78
N LYS A 129 -8.89 14.09 -20.61
CA LYS A 129 -10.32 13.93 -20.26
C LYS A 129 -10.56 12.81 -19.25
N ILE A 130 -9.66 11.84 -19.16
CA ILE A 130 -9.75 10.73 -18.21
C ILE A 130 -9.43 11.22 -16.80
N GLN A 131 -8.50 12.18 -16.67
CA GLN A 131 -8.08 12.76 -15.38
C GLN A 131 -7.61 11.67 -14.38
N SER A 132 -6.87 10.67 -14.89
CA SER A 132 -6.30 9.63 -14.07
C SER A 132 -5.38 10.21 -13.01
N LEU A 133 -5.67 9.97 -11.74
CA LEU A 133 -4.86 10.51 -10.65
C LEU A 133 -3.53 9.77 -10.52
N ALA A 134 -3.56 8.44 -10.42
CA ALA A 134 -2.35 7.63 -10.23
C ALA A 134 -1.48 7.61 -11.50
N ASP A 135 -2.10 7.35 -12.66
CA ASP A 135 -1.39 7.21 -13.92
C ASP A 135 -0.80 8.53 -14.40
N ALA A 136 -1.50 9.64 -14.16
CA ALA A 136 -1.01 10.98 -14.52
C ALA A 136 0.30 11.32 -13.79
N ILE A 137 0.46 10.86 -12.57
CA ILE A 137 1.66 11.11 -11.76
C ILE A 137 2.84 10.26 -12.25
N TYR A 138 2.60 8.99 -12.59
CA TYR A 138 3.68 8.05 -12.92
C TYR A 138 3.94 7.94 -14.42
N LEU A 139 2.92 7.81 -15.27
CA LEU A 139 3.09 7.52 -16.70
C LEU A 139 3.17 8.78 -17.56
N VAL A 140 2.31 9.78 -17.34
CA VAL A 140 2.26 10.98 -18.18
C VAL A 140 3.60 11.72 -18.27
N PRO A 141 4.41 11.86 -17.20
CA PRO A 141 5.71 12.51 -17.27
C PRO A 141 6.76 11.75 -18.09
N ILE A 142 6.62 10.43 -18.23
CA ILE A 142 7.64 9.56 -18.81
C ILE A 142 7.24 8.94 -20.14
N LEU A 143 5.96 8.63 -20.36
CA LEU A 143 5.46 7.97 -21.56
C LEU A 143 5.46 8.95 -22.75
N LYS A 144 6.17 8.56 -23.84
CA LYS A 144 6.23 9.32 -25.08
C LYS A 144 5.18 8.83 -26.07
N SER A 145 5.15 7.53 -26.34
CA SER A 145 4.21 6.89 -27.26
C SER A 145 4.19 5.38 -27.05
N THR A 146 3.13 4.74 -27.52
CA THR A 146 3.00 3.29 -27.61
C THR A 146 2.80 2.87 -29.06
N GLU A 147 3.28 1.68 -29.42
CA GLU A 147 3.18 1.13 -30.77
C GLU A 147 2.82 -0.36 -30.70
N ALA A 148 1.75 -0.75 -31.39
CA ALA A 148 1.42 -2.15 -31.62
C ALA A 148 2.14 -2.64 -32.89
N VAL A 149 3.03 -3.62 -32.72
CA VAL A 149 3.78 -4.24 -33.83
C VAL A 149 3.21 -5.63 -34.09
N GLY A 150 2.29 -5.74 -35.03
CA GLY A 150 1.46 -6.93 -35.20
C GLY A 150 0.53 -7.13 -34.02
N ASP A 151 0.05 -8.37 -33.84
CA ASP A 151 -1.01 -8.66 -32.87
C ASP A 151 -0.51 -8.78 -31.41
N PHE A 152 0.75 -9.18 -31.21
CA PHE A 152 1.23 -9.57 -29.87
C PHE A 152 2.56 -8.94 -29.46
N VAL A 153 3.00 -7.89 -30.13
CA VAL A 153 4.17 -7.12 -29.71
C VAL A 153 3.78 -5.68 -29.47
N LEU A 154 4.05 -5.19 -28.26
CA LEU A 154 3.83 -3.81 -27.86
C LEU A 154 5.18 -3.14 -27.58
N LYS A 155 5.43 -1.98 -28.19
CA LYS A 155 6.52 -1.11 -27.82
C LYS A 155 6.00 0.08 -27.00
N VAL A 156 6.68 0.34 -25.90
CA VAL A 156 6.43 1.49 -25.03
C VAL A 156 7.66 2.37 -25.08
N ASN A 157 7.52 3.55 -25.70
CA ASN A 157 8.60 4.51 -25.87
C ASN A 157 8.51 5.57 -24.77
N LEU A 158 9.63 5.83 -24.10
CA LEU A 158 9.72 6.80 -23.02
C LEU A 158 10.36 8.12 -23.47
N LYS A 159 10.01 9.23 -22.82
CA LYS A 159 10.65 10.54 -22.97
C LYS A 159 12.03 10.59 -22.31
N LYS A 160 12.19 9.82 -21.23
CA LYS A 160 13.42 9.63 -20.44
C LYS A 160 13.42 8.23 -19.85
N ALA A 161 14.60 7.66 -19.62
CA ALA A 161 14.70 6.37 -18.95
C ALA A 161 13.98 6.40 -17.58
N TYR A 162 13.32 5.29 -17.23
CA TYR A 162 12.60 5.16 -15.97
C TYR A 162 12.61 3.70 -15.53
N ALA A 163 13.56 3.36 -14.66
CA ALA A 163 13.77 1.99 -14.20
C ALA A 163 12.55 1.40 -13.45
N PRO A 164 11.77 2.17 -12.63
CA PRO A 164 10.62 1.63 -11.93
C PRO A 164 9.39 1.32 -12.80
N LEU A 165 9.44 1.49 -14.13
CA LEU A 165 8.28 1.31 -15.01
C LEU A 165 7.58 -0.06 -14.84
N LEU A 166 8.35 -1.14 -14.76
CA LEU A 166 7.79 -2.49 -14.63
C LEU A 166 7.06 -2.68 -13.29
N HIS A 167 7.61 -2.14 -12.21
CA HIS A 167 6.95 -2.15 -10.90
C HIS A 167 5.63 -1.38 -10.93
N PHE A 168 5.60 -0.23 -11.60
CA PHE A 168 4.37 0.52 -11.78
C PHE A 168 3.33 -0.27 -12.61
N LEU A 169 3.75 -0.93 -13.70
CA LEU A 169 2.87 -1.75 -14.54
C LEU A 169 2.33 -3.00 -13.83
N ALA A 170 2.92 -3.40 -12.71
CA ALA A 170 2.40 -4.47 -11.84
C ALA A 170 1.30 -3.98 -10.88
N GLN A 171 1.13 -2.67 -10.70
CA GLN A 171 0.12 -2.13 -9.80
C GLN A 171 -1.29 -2.25 -10.40
N ALA A 172 -2.26 -2.64 -9.58
CA ALA A 172 -3.64 -2.84 -10.01
C ALA A 172 -4.35 -1.57 -10.54
N PHE A 173 -3.76 -0.40 -10.37
CA PHE A 173 -4.23 0.85 -11.00
C PHE A 173 -4.20 0.80 -12.52
N ILE A 174 -3.24 0.08 -13.12
CA ILE A 174 -3.03 -0.03 -14.55
C ILE A 174 -3.53 -1.36 -15.13
N GLY A 175 -4.51 -1.99 -14.48
CA GLY A 175 -5.16 -3.19 -14.98
C GLY A 175 -5.69 -3.03 -16.41
N ILE A 176 -5.52 -4.05 -17.24
CA ILE A 176 -5.82 -4.01 -18.67
C ILE A 176 -7.31 -4.24 -18.91
N GLN A 177 -7.96 -3.27 -19.56
CA GLN A 177 -9.38 -3.24 -19.88
C GLN A 177 -9.64 -3.44 -21.38
N SER A 178 -10.80 -3.99 -21.73
CA SER A 178 -11.26 -4.07 -23.11
C SER A 178 -11.52 -2.68 -23.71
N PRO A 179 -10.95 -2.35 -24.87
CA PRO A 179 -11.29 -1.11 -25.59
C PRO A 179 -12.77 -0.99 -25.91
N ALA A 180 -13.46 -2.11 -26.20
CA ALA A 180 -14.90 -2.14 -26.37
C ALA A 180 -15.64 -1.75 -25.08
N GLY A 181 -15.07 -2.11 -23.90
CA GLY A 181 -15.59 -1.71 -22.59
C GLY A 181 -15.58 -0.21 -22.41
N PHE A 182 -14.44 0.45 -22.49
CA PHE A 182 -14.37 1.89 -22.24
C PHE A 182 -14.88 2.74 -23.41
N SER A 183 -15.06 2.20 -24.61
CA SER A 183 -15.74 2.90 -25.72
C SER A 183 -17.25 3.12 -25.46
N ARG A 184 -17.85 2.40 -24.51
CA ARG A 184 -19.25 2.62 -24.04
C ARG A 184 -19.43 3.96 -23.31
N GLY A 185 -18.33 4.67 -23.06
CA GLY A 185 -18.30 5.93 -22.32
C GLY A 185 -17.91 5.77 -20.85
N ARG A 186 -17.51 6.89 -20.22
CA ARG A 186 -16.98 6.92 -18.86
C ARG A 186 -17.92 6.32 -17.83
N GLU A 187 -19.21 6.71 -17.88
CA GLU A 187 -20.21 6.26 -16.90
C GLU A 187 -20.40 4.73 -16.94
N ALA A 188 -20.61 4.17 -18.13
CA ALA A 188 -20.77 2.73 -18.30
C ALA A 188 -19.52 1.95 -17.88
N ASN A 189 -18.32 2.45 -18.19
CA ASN A 189 -17.07 1.81 -17.79
C ASN A 189 -16.82 1.94 -16.28
N CYS A 190 -17.24 3.03 -15.66
CA CYS A 190 -17.19 3.19 -14.20
C CYS A 190 -18.05 2.15 -13.45
N GLN A 191 -19.16 1.73 -14.06
CA GLN A 191 -20.06 0.74 -13.46
C GLN A 191 -19.62 -0.71 -13.70
N ASP A 192 -19.01 -0.97 -14.86
CA ASP A 192 -18.68 -2.31 -15.32
C ASP A 192 -17.42 -2.30 -16.20
N PRO A 193 -16.21 -2.12 -15.63
CA PRO A 193 -14.99 -2.28 -16.38
C PRO A 193 -14.81 -3.74 -16.83
N ILE A 194 -14.58 -3.93 -18.13
CA ILE A 194 -14.42 -5.25 -18.76
C ILE A 194 -12.94 -5.59 -18.81
N GLY A 195 -12.52 -6.65 -18.13
CA GLY A 195 -11.13 -7.10 -18.08
C GLY A 195 -10.93 -8.54 -18.49
N THR A 196 -9.72 -9.05 -18.22
CA THR A 196 -9.34 -10.43 -18.43
C THR A 196 -9.46 -11.30 -17.18
N GLY A 197 -9.78 -10.70 -16.03
CA GLY A 197 -9.64 -11.28 -14.70
C GLY A 197 -10.55 -12.47 -14.37
N PRO A 198 -10.37 -13.05 -13.16
CA PRO A 198 -11.07 -14.25 -12.71
C PRO A 198 -12.57 -14.08 -12.46
N PHE A 199 -13.03 -12.83 -12.32
CA PHE A 199 -14.43 -12.51 -12.13
C PHE A 199 -14.91 -11.44 -13.12
N LYS A 200 -16.24 -11.29 -13.23
CA LYS A 200 -16.96 -10.27 -13.99
C LYS A 200 -17.90 -9.54 -13.06
N ILE A 201 -18.15 -8.26 -13.28
CA ILE A 201 -19.17 -7.53 -12.56
C ILE A 201 -20.55 -8.00 -13.05
N GLN A 202 -21.36 -8.47 -12.13
CA GLN A 202 -22.76 -8.80 -12.37
C GLN A 202 -23.66 -7.58 -12.13
N SER A 203 -23.40 -6.85 -11.05
CA SER A 203 -24.07 -5.62 -10.70
C SER A 203 -23.24 -4.77 -9.77
N PHE A 204 -23.39 -3.46 -9.87
CA PHE A 204 -22.83 -2.48 -8.95
C PHE A 204 -23.92 -1.51 -8.50
N THR A 205 -24.16 -1.48 -7.20
CA THR A 205 -25.04 -0.49 -6.56
C THR A 205 -24.13 0.41 -5.70
N PRO A 206 -23.86 1.65 -6.12
CA PRO A 206 -23.00 2.55 -5.38
C PRO A 206 -23.43 2.68 -3.91
N ASN A 207 -22.46 2.68 -3.00
CA ASN A 207 -22.65 2.76 -1.55
C ASN A 207 -23.37 1.56 -0.89
N ALA A 208 -23.67 0.50 -1.62
CA ALA A 208 -24.34 -0.68 -1.11
C ALA A 208 -23.53 -1.96 -1.34
N GLU A 209 -23.39 -2.38 -2.60
CA GLU A 209 -22.68 -3.63 -2.91
C GLU A 209 -22.20 -3.71 -4.36
N VAL A 210 -21.18 -4.55 -4.55
CA VAL A 210 -20.75 -5.05 -5.87
C VAL A 210 -20.94 -6.56 -5.89
N ARG A 211 -21.63 -7.07 -6.90
CA ARG A 211 -21.77 -8.52 -7.13
C ARG A 211 -20.89 -8.94 -8.29
N LEU A 212 -20.09 -9.96 -8.04
CA LEU A 212 -19.18 -10.55 -9.02
C LEU A 212 -19.59 -12.00 -9.30
N VAL A 213 -19.46 -12.42 -10.56
CA VAL A 213 -19.62 -13.81 -11.00
C VAL A 213 -18.34 -14.31 -11.61
N ARG A 214 -18.05 -15.59 -11.45
CA ARG A 214 -16.87 -16.23 -12.00
C ARG A 214 -16.77 -16.05 -13.51
N ASN A 215 -15.55 -15.83 -13.98
CA ASN A 215 -15.18 -15.97 -15.39
C ASN A 215 -14.77 -17.42 -15.64
N ASP A 216 -15.68 -18.23 -16.18
CA ASP A 216 -15.41 -19.65 -16.42
C ASP A 216 -14.34 -19.89 -17.51
N ASN A 217 -14.05 -18.88 -18.33
CA ASN A 217 -13.01 -18.92 -19.36
C ASN A 217 -11.67 -18.34 -18.90
N TYR A 218 -11.50 -18.06 -17.60
CA TYR A 218 -10.25 -17.50 -17.07
C TYR A 218 -9.08 -18.48 -17.27
N ASN A 219 -8.02 -18.00 -17.93
CA ASN A 219 -6.85 -18.77 -18.25
C ASN A 219 -5.52 -18.03 -17.99
N SER A 220 -5.58 -16.87 -17.31
CA SER A 220 -4.41 -16.02 -17.02
C SER A 220 -4.09 -15.93 -15.52
N PRO A 221 -3.92 -17.06 -14.80
CA PRO A 221 -3.62 -17.01 -13.37
C PRO A 221 -2.33 -16.23 -13.11
N PRO A 222 -2.27 -15.46 -11.99
CA PRO A 222 -1.03 -14.82 -11.57
C PRO A 222 0.09 -15.86 -11.39
N PRO A 223 1.35 -15.52 -11.68
CA PRO A 223 2.49 -16.42 -11.44
C PRO A 223 2.51 -16.94 -10.00
N GLY A 224 2.80 -18.23 -9.84
CA GLY A 224 2.85 -18.88 -8.52
C GLY A 224 1.50 -19.36 -7.98
N SER A 225 0.37 -19.09 -8.66
CA SER A 225 -0.94 -19.60 -8.27
C SER A 225 -1.01 -21.11 -8.33
N GLN A 226 -1.67 -21.72 -7.35
CA GLN A 226 -1.96 -23.17 -7.33
C GLN A 226 -3.13 -23.53 -8.25
N ASN A 227 -4.10 -22.62 -8.38
CA ASN A 227 -5.20 -22.73 -9.34
C ASN A 227 -4.73 -22.26 -10.73
N THR A 228 -4.95 -23.07 -11.76
CA THR A 228 -4.50 -22.78 -13.12
C THR A 228 -5.63 -22.40 -14.09
N GLY A 229 -6.87 -22.27 -13.58
CA GLY A 229 -8.04 -21.99 -14.41
C GLY A 229 -9.03 -21.04 -13.71
N ALA A 230 -10.32 -21.22 -13.96
CA ALA A 230 -11.35 -20.41 -13.34
C ALA A 230 -11.27 -20.41 -11.79
N ALA A 231 -11.65 -19.32 -11.14
CA ALA A 231 -11.70 -19.20 -9.69
C ALA A 231 -12.50 -20.34 -9.05
N TYR A 232 -12.21 -20.67 -7.78
CA TYR A 232 -12.98 -21.71 -7.08
C TYR A 232 -14.41 -21.25 -6.77
N LEU A 233 -14.61 -20.00 -6.35
CA LEU A 233 -15.93 -19.43 -6.04
C LEU A 233 -16.78 -19.24 -7.30
N ASP A 234 -18.10 -19.45 -7.18
CA ASP A 234 -19.05 -19.10 -8.24
C ASP A 234 -19.34 -17.60 -8.26
N ARG A 235 -19.39 -16.99 -7.06
CA ARG A 235 -19.82 -15.58 -6.87
C ARG A 235 -19.10 -14.94 -5.69
N MET A 236 -19.07 -13.62 -5.75
CA MET A 236 -18.68 -12.78 -4.61
C MET A 236 -19.71 -11.64 -4.44
N VAL A 237 -19.99 -11.30 -3.19
CA VAL A 237 -20.76 -10.11 -2.81
C VAL A 237 -19.88 -9.24 -1.95
N LEU A 238 -19.45 -8.11 -2.49
CA LEU A 238 -18.65 -7.11 -1.79
C LEU A 238 -19.61 -6.06 -1.23
N LYS A 239 -19.94 -6.17 0.06
CA LYS A 239 -20.86 -5.25 0.75
C LYS A 239 -20.11 -4.02 1.25
N VAL A 240 -20.70 -2.86 1.14
CA VAL A 240 -20.17 -1.60 1.69
C VAL A 240 -20.76 -1.38 3.08
N VAL A 241 -19.89 -1.46 4.11
CA VAL A 241 -20.27 -1.14 5.50
C VAL A 241 -19.22 -0.17 6.06
N SER A 242 -19.63 1.05 6.33
CA SER A 242 -18.72 2.12 6.77
C SER A 242 -18.34 2.03 8.25
N ASP A 243 -19.17 1.41 9.09
CA ASP A 243 -18.89 1.24 10.52
C ASP A 243 -18.14 -0.08 10.77
N PRO A 244 -16.88 -0.03 11.25
CA PRO A 244 -16.08 -1.23 11.50
C PRO A 244 -16.65 -2.13 12.60
N ALA A 245 -17.43 -1.60 13.56
CA ALA A 245 -18.06 -2.41 14.59
C ALA A 245 -19.23 -3.21 14.02
N VAL A 246 -20.02 -2.60 13.11
CA VAL A 246 -21.06 -3.30 12.35
C VAL A 246 -20.46 -4.35 11.43
N ALA A 247 -19.35 -4.04 10.75
CA ALA A 247 -18.63 -5.02 9.95
C ALA A 247 -18.16 -6.23 10.78
N TYR A 248 -17.62 -5.99 11.98
CA TYR A 248 -17.21 -7.07 12.89
C TYR A 248 -18.39 -7.89 13.42
N ALA A 249 -19.54 -7.24 13.69
CA ALA A 249 -20.77 -7.96 14.04
C ALA A 249 -21.24 -8.88 12.91
N ALA A 250 -21.18 -8.42 11.65
CA ALA A 250 -21.52 -9.24 10.48
C ALA A 250 -20.59 -10.46 10.32
N LEU A 251 -19.29 -10.32 10.64
CA LEU A 251 -18.36 -11.46 10.67
C LEU A 251 -18.73 -12.46 11.76
N ASN A 252 -19.09 -11.97 12.96
CA ASN A 252 -19.45 -12.83 14.09
C ASN A 252 -20.77 -13.59 13.88
N SER A 253 -21.75 -12.96 13.21
CA SER A 253 -23.04 -13.61 12.89
C SER A 253 -22.96 -14.57 11.69
N GLY A 254 -21.86 -14.50 10.90
CA GLY A 254 -21.70 -15.25 9.66
C GLY A 254 -22.40 -14.61 8.45
N GLU A 255 -22.91 -13.38 8.56
CA GLU A 255 -23.42 -12.60 7.43
C GLU A 255 -22.32 -12.13 6.50
N ALA A 256 -21.09 -12.01 7.00
CA ALA A 256 -19.89 -11.78 6.22
C ALA A 256 -18.88 -12.90 6.48
N ASP A 257 -18.19 -13.33 5.45
CA ASP A 257 -17.10 -14.29 5.52
C ASP A 257 -15.75 -13.60 5.75
N VAL A 258 -15.58 -12.40 5.22
CA VAL A 258 -14.37 -11.57 5.29
C VAL A 258 -14.75 -10.13 5.59
N ILE A 259 -13.98 -9.45 6.44
CA ILE A 259 -14.09 -8.00 6.65
C ILE A 259 -12.74 -7.33 6.50
N HIS A 260 -12.72 -6.14 5.91
CA HIS A 260 -11.55 -5.30 5.77
C HIS A 260 -11.38 -4.37 6.99
N SER A 261 -10.13 -4.18 7.44
CA SER A 261 -9.74 -3.20 8.48
C SER A 261 -10.54 -3.29 9.79
N PRO A 262 -10.59 -4.46 10.48
CA PRO A 262 -11.19 -4.56 11.79
C PRO A 262 -10.49 -3.62 12.79
N LEU A 263 -11.24 -3.10 13.77
CA LEU A 263 -10.70 -2.19 14.79
C LEU A 263 -9.64 -2.87 15.68
N PRO A 264 -8.62 -2.13 16.18
CA PRO A 264 -7.55 -2.67 17.01
C PRO A 264 -8.04 -3.44 18.24
N GLN A 265 -9.10 -2.98 18.90
CA GLN A 265 -9.67 -3.62 20.07
C GLN A 265 -10.24 -5.03 19.78
N SER A 266 -10.61 -5.32 18.53
CA SER A 266 -11.08 -6.65 18.13
C SER A 266 -9.96 -7.63 17.77
N TRP A 267 -8.72 -7.16 17.47
CA TRP A 267 -7.67 -8.02 16.96
C TRP A 267 -7.28 -9.15 17.91
N LYS A 268 -7.18 -8.88 19.22
CA LYS A 268 -6.88 -9.92 20.22
C LYS A 268 -7.99 -10.96 20.31
N THR A 269 -9.24 -10.52 20.20
CA THR A 269 -10.41 -11.41 20.24
C THR A 269 -10.43 -12.31 19.00
N ILE A 270 -10.22 -11.72 17.81
CA ILE A 270 -10.14 -12.46 16.53
C ILE A 270 -9.04 -13.53 16.60
N LYS A 271 -7.82 -13.13 17.02
CA LYS A 271 -6.67 -14.07 17.14
C LYS A 271 -6.91 -15.24 18.10
N LYS A 272 -7.74 -15.05 19.13
CA LYS A 272 -8.10 -16.08 20.11
C LYS A 272 -9.29 -16.95 19.69
N ASN A 273 -10.08 -16.49 18.72
CA ASN A 273 -11.27 -17.21 18.26
C ASN A 273 -10.87 -18.32 17.28
N ALA A 274 -11.16 -19.58 17.63
CA ALA A 274 -10.85 -20.75 16.80
C ALA A 274 -11.53 -20.69 15.42
N ASN A 275 -12.68 -20.02 15.33
CA ASN A 275 -13.48 -19.90 14.10
C ASN A 275 -13.13 -18.67 13.27
N GLN A 276 -12.12 -17.90 13.66
CA GLN A 276 -11.70 -16.69 12.94
C GLN A 276 -10.19 -16.67 12.70
N ARG A 277 -9.78 -15.90 11.73
CA ARG A 277 -8.38 -15.65 11.39
C ARG A 277 -8.19 -14.16 11.15
N LEU A 278 -6.99 -13.67 11.42
CA LEU A 278 -6.56 -12.31 11.11
C LEU A 278 -5.35 -12.39 10.18
N LEU A 279 -5.55 -12.05 8.91
CA LEU A 279 -4.46 -11.78 7.97
C LEU A 279 -3.97 -10.35 8.21
N SER A 280 -2.68 -10.17 8.39
CA SER A 280 -2.06 -8.86 8.60
C SER A 280 -0.77 -8.81 7.80
N GLN A 281 -0.70 -7.94 6.81
CA GLN A 281 0.47 -7.78 5.94
C GLN A 281 0.83 -6.30 5.82
N VAL A 282 2.10 -5.98 6.04
CA VAL A 282 2.64 -4.64 5.81
C VAL A 282 2.55 -4.33 4.32
N ARG A 283 2.10 -3.13 4.01
CA ARG A 283 1.95 -2.63 2.63
C ARG A 283 3.19 -1.87 2.18
N PRO A 284 3.59 -1.98 0.93
CA PRO A 284 4.67 -1.17 0.39
C PRO A 284 4.23 0.29 0.19
N GLY A 285 5.21 1.17 0.06
CA GLY A 285 5.05 2.62 -0.07
C GLY A 285 5.66 3.37 1.10
N THR A 286 5.02 4.45 1.54
CA THR A 286 5.42 5.12 2.78
C THR A 286 4.74 4.48 3.98
N PRO A 287 5.28 4.56 5.20
CA PRO A 287 4.48 4.31 6.38
C PRO A 287 3.38 5.38 6.52
N ASN A 288 2.44 5.19 7.44
CA ASN A 288 1.62 6.30 7.88
C ASN A 288 2.50 7.35 8.56
N VAL A 289 2.46 8.58 8.08
CA VAL A 289 3.30 9.67 8.56
C VAL A 289 2.48 10.90 8.93
N ILE A 290 3.05 11.72 9.79
CA ILE A 290 2.71 13.14 9.86
C ILE A 290 3.60 13.84 8.82
N LEU A 291 3.01 14.32 7.74
CA LEU A 291 3.72 15.09 6.72
C LEU A 291 3.78 16.56 7.15
N LEU A 292 4.99 17.14 7.19
CA LEU A 292 5.21 18.49 7.66
C LEU A 292 5.28 19.49 6.50
N GLY A 293 4.65 20.65 6.68
CA GLY A 293 4.74 21.79 5.78
C GLY A 293 5.99 22.61 6.09
N VAL A 294 7.11 22.27 5.45
CA VAL A 294 8.45 22.75 5.82
C VAL A 294 8.82 24.11 5.21
N ALA A 295 7.94 24.70 4.42
CA ALA A 295 8.21 25.98 3.75
C ALA A 295 8.00 27.21 4.66
N LYS A 296 7.46 27.04 5.87
CA LYS A 296 7.11 28.15 6.76
C LYS A 296 7.53 27.88 8.21
N ALA A 297 7.84 28.97 8.94
CA ALA A 297 8.13 28.93 10.36
C ALA A 297 6.94 28.36 11.16
N PRO A 298 7.21 27.61 12.25
CA PRO A 298 8.54 27.27 12.78
C PRO A 298 9.15 26.01 12.12
N LEU A 299 8.47 25.37 11.16
CA LEU A 299 8.87 24.09 10.56
C LEU A 299 9.88 24.24 9.42
N ASP A 300 10.26 25.46 9.02
CA ASP A 300 11.35 25.73 8.08
C ASP A 300 12.74 25.43 8.67
N ASP A 301 12.90 25.49 9.99
CA ASP A 301 14.12 25.12 10.69
C ASP A 301 14.18 23.61 10.95
N VAL A 302 15.18 22.93 10.37
CA VAL A 302 15.38 21.48 10.54
C VAL A 302 15.55 21.08 12.01
N ARG A 303 16.18 21.93 12.84
CA ARG A 303 16.39 21.67 14.27
C ARG A 303 15.06 21.58 15.02
N VAL A 304 14.08 22.39 14.62
CA VAL A 304 12.73 22.34 15.19
C VAL A 304 12.03 21.04 14.77
N ARG A 305 12.12 20.63 13.51
CA ARG A 305 11.51 19.38 13.05
C ARG A 305 12.13 18.15 13.73
N GLN A 306 13.46 18.12 13.84
CA GLN A 306 14.16 17.06 14.58
C GLN A 306 13.78 17.05 16.06
N ALA A 307 13.66 18.22 16.70
CA ALA A 307 13.22 18.33 18.10
C ALA A 307 11.81 17.78 18.30
N ILE A 308 10.89 18.06 17.37
CA ILE A 308 9.52 17.49 17.39
C ILE A 308 9.59 15.95 17.31
N SER A 309 10.42 15.41 16.43
CA SER A 309 10.58 13.97 16.26
C SER A 309 11.16 13.29 17.51
N TYR A 310 12.18 13.89 18.17
CA TYR A 310 12.74 13.37 19.42
C TYR A 310 11.81 13.53 20.63
N ALA A 311 10.97 14.57 20.66
CA ALA A 311 10.10 14.86 21.79
C ALA A 311 8.73 14.17 21.72
N GLY A 312 8.28 13.76 20.53
CA GLY A 312 6.92 13.27 20.29
C GLY A 312 6.62 11.87 20.83
N ASN A 313 7.65 11.10 21.23
CA ASN A 313 7.54 9.73 21.76
C ASN A 313 6.56 8.83 21.00
N VAL A 314 6.70 8.79 19.68
CA VAL A 314 5.76 8.10 18.78
C VAL A 314 5.56 6.64 19.17
N ARG A 315 6.62 5.93 19.62
CA ARG A 315 6.54 4.52 20.05
C ARG A 315 5.57 4.33 21.22
N ALA A 316 5.65 5.19 22.24
CA ALA A 316 4.76 5.09 23.38
C ALA A 316 3.32 5.54 23.02
N ALA A 317 3.20 6.57 22.19
CA ALA A 317 1.91 7.04 21.69
C ALA A 317 1.19 5.96 20.87
N LEU A 318 1.93 5.29 19.99
CA LEU A 318 1.44 4.17 19.17
C LEU A 318 0.99 2.98 20.03
N LYS A 319 1.81 2.60 21.02
CA LYS A 319 1.47 1.52 21.96
C LYS A 319 0.15 1.76 22.66
N GLY A 320 -0.09 2.99 23.12
CA GLY A 320 -1.35 3.37 23.76
C GLY A 320 -2.54 3.33 22.81
N ALA A 321 -2.38 3.87 21.61
CA ALA A 321 -3.46 3.98 20.62
C ALA A 321 -3.86 2.62 20.01
N PHE A 322 -2.90 1.74 19.78
CA PHE A 322 -3.10 0.45 19.09
C PHE A 322 -2.94 -0.76 20.02
N LEU A 323 -3.01 -0.58 21.34
CA LEU A 323 -3.04 -1.64 22.35
C LEU A 323 -1.83 -2.60 22.27
N ASP A 324 -0.65 -2.08 21.89
CA ASP A 324 0.60 -2.83 21.69
C ASP A 324 0.56 -3.84 20.51
N GLU A 325 -0.37 -3.67 19.60
CA GLU A 325 -0.58 -4.59 18.45
C GLU A 325 -0.02 -4.03 17.12
N MET A 326 0.55 -2.82 17.13
CA MET A 326 1.13 -2.15 15.98
C MET A 326 2.62 -1.90 16.18
N LYS A 327 3.42 -2.26 15.18
CA LYS A 327 4.85 -1.95 15.19
C LYS A 327 5.09 -0.51 14.78
N TYR A 328 6.11 0.10 15.37
CA TYR A 328 6.61 1.40 14.93
C TYR A 328 7.49 1.24 13.68
N GLU A 329 7.39 2.16 12.75
CA GLU A 329 8.34 2.35 11.64
C GLU A 329 8.86 3.78 11.64
N ALA A 330 10.19 3.93 11.56
CA ALA A 330 10.86 5.23 11.66
C ALA A 330 11.40 5.76 10.32
N GLY A 331 11.42 4.96 9.28
CA GLY A 331 11.93 5.33 7.95
C GLY A 331 10.93 6.11 7.10
N PRO A 332 11.38 6.75 6.03
CA PRO A 332 10.50 7.41 5.06
C PRO A 332 9.79 6.42 4.12
N LEU A 333 10.24 5.17 4.07
CA LEU A 333 9.60 4.07 3.35
C LEU A 333 9.13 3.00 4.33
N SER A 334 8.13 2.23 3.94
CA SER A 334 7.66 1.04 4.64
C SER A 334 8.65 -0.11 4.45
N SER A 335 8.78 -0.96 5.47
CA SER A 335 9.63 -2.18 5.44
C SER A 335 9.25 -3.20 4.36
N ALA A 336 8.06 -3.08 3.76
CA ALA A 336 7.63 -3.89 2.62
C ALA A 336 8.02 -3.28 1.26
N THR A 337 8.55 -2.06 1.22
CA THR A 337 8.99 -1.42 -0.03
C THR A 337 10.38 -1.92 -0.39
N SER A 338 10.63 -2.13 -1.69
CA SER A 338 11.97 -2.42 -2.18
C SER A 338 12.96 -1.33 -1.75
N ASP A 339 14.21 -1.69 -1.54
CA ASP A 339 15.30 -0.79 -1.12
C ASP A 339 15.06 -0.08 0.23
N TYR A 340 14.22 -0.64 1.10
CA TYR A 340 14.01 -0.13 2.46
C TYR A 340 15.33 -0.06 3.26
N MET A 341 15.55 1.07 3.93
CA MET A 341 16.72 1.29 4.76
C MET A 341 16.44 0.89 6.22
N ALA A 342 16.78 -0.34 6.60
CA ALA A 342 16.55 -0.84 7.97
C ALA A 342 17.27 -0.01 9.07
N ALA A 343 18.38 0.65 8.77
CA ALA A 343 19.09 1.53 9.70
C ALA A 343 18.24 2.73 10.18
N SER A 344 17.17 3.09 9.45
CA SER A 344 16.27 4.18 9.85
C SER A 344 15.40 3.85 11.07
N GLU A 345 15.26 2.60 11.47
CA GLU A 345 14.36 2.16 12.54
C GLU A 345 14.63 2.81 13.91
N ASN A 346 15.84 3.33 14.14
CA ASN A 346 16.25 3.99 15.38
C ASN A 346 16.58 5.48 15.20
N ALA A 347 16.19 6.09 14.07
CA ALA A 347 16.60 7.45 13.72
C ALA A 347 16.17 8.51 14.75
N TYR A 348 14.97 8.37 15.33
CA TYR A 348 14.37 9.34 16.26
C TYR A 348 13.80 8.68 17.52
N GLU A 349 14.69 7.99 18.29
CA GLU A 349 14.30 7.50 19.60
C GLU A 349 13.94 8.66 20.54
N TYR A 350 12.96 8.45 21.41
CA TYR A 350 12.49 9.45 22.36
C TYR A 350 13.64 9.99 23.22
N ASN A 351 13.94 11.27 23.04
CA ASN A 351 15.02 11.96 23.73
C ASN A 351 14.69 13.44 23.99
N PRO A 352 13.95 13.76 25.07
CA PRO A 352 13.54 15.12 25.35
C PRO A 352 14.73 16.06 25.66
N ALA A 353 15.85 15.54 26.15
CA ALA A 353 17.06 16.35 26.39
C ALA A 353 17.69 16.80 25.05
N LYS A 354 17.78 15.91 24.07
CA LYS A 354 18.26 16.24 22.72
C LYS A 354 17.30 17.22 22.02
N ALA A 355 16.00 17.01 22.18
CA ALA A 355 14.99 17.95 21.67
C ALA A 355 15.17 19.35 22.27
N ALA A 356 15.35 19.45 23.59
CA ALA A 356 15.59 20.72 24.27
C ALA A 356 16.83 21.43 23.72
N ALA A 357 17.96 20.72 23.59
CA ALA A 357 19.20 21.28 23.05
C ALA A 357 19.04 21.81 21.60
N LEU A 358 18.31 21.10 20.75
CA LEU A 358 18.03 21.52 19.37
C LEU A 358 17.15 22.79 19.34
N LEU A 359 16.15 22.88 20.23
CA LEU A 359 15.29 24.07 20.34
C LEU A 359 16.06 25.27 20.88
N ASP A 360 16.97 25.07 21.85
CA ASP A 360 17.85 26.13 22.35
C ASP A 360 18.77 26.67 21.25
N GLN A 361 19.40 25.78 20.46
CA GLN A 361 20.20 26.15 19.30
C GLN A 361 19.39 26.86 18.21
N ALA A 362 18.10 26.55 18.08
CA ALA A 362 17.18 27.21 17.16
C ALA A 362 16.66 28.56 17.70
N GLY A 363 17.02 28.93 18.95
CA GLY A 363 16.67 30.19 19.59
C GLY A 363 15.30 30.19 20.30
N TRP A 364 14.70 29.02 20.53
CA TRP A 364 13.44 28.86 21.27
C TRP A 364 13.70 28.70 22.78
N THR A 365 14.31 29.72 23.41
CA THR A 365 14.82 29.67 24.79
C THR A 365 13.86 30.26 25.82
N GLY A 366 12.96 31.14 25.42
CA GLY A 366 11.93 31.70 26.31
C GLY A 366 10.81 30.71 26.62
N ARG A 367 9.97 31.06 27.63
CA ARG A 367 8.74 30.32 27.95
C ARG A 367 7.61 31.28 28.25
N ASP A 368 6.40 30.92 27.82
CA ASP A 368 5.18 31.64 28.19
C ASP A 368 4.61 31.14 29.51
N ALA A 369 3.50 31.76 29.95
CA ALA A 369 2.82 31.42 31.21
C ALA A 369 2.28 29.98 31.26
N ASN A 370 2.10 29.34 30.11
CA ASN A 370 1.63 27.96 29.98
C ASN A 370 2.78 26.95 29.87
N GLY A 371 4.05 27.44 29.93
CA GLY A 371 5.25 26.62 29.82
C GLY A 371 5.69 26.28 28.39
N TYR A 372 5.00 26.78 27.36
CA TYR A 372 5.43 26.60 25.98
C TYR A 372 6.64 27.48 25.65
N ARG A 373 7.54 26.95 24.82
CA ARG A 373 8.74 27.67 24.37
C ARG A 373 8.37 28.87 23.49
N THR A 374 9.15 29.94 23.62
CA THR A 374 8.99 31.14 22.80
C THR A 374 10.32 31.60 22.21
N LYS A 375 10.23 32.28 21.06
CA LYS A 375 11.32 32.97 20.39
C LYS A 375 10.82 34.36 19.99
N ASN A 376 11.49 35.44 20.46
CA ASN A 376 11.05 36.83 20.23
C ASN A 376 9.56 37.07 20.61
N GLY A 377 9.10 36.47 21.70
CA GLY A 377 7.70 36.60 22.17
C GLY A 377 6.69 35.73 21.41
N VAL A 378 7.09 35.04 20.33
CA VAL A 378 6.22 34.14 19.56
C VAL A 378 6.31 32.72 20.15
N GLN A 379 5.16 32.07 20.38
CA GLN A 379 5.07 30.72 20.91
C GLN A 379 5.49 29.69 19.85
N LEU A 380 6.24 28.65 20.26
CA LEU A 380 6.52 27.47 19.43
C LEU A 380 5.26 26.62 19.28
N LYS A 381 4.53 26.90 18.20
CA LYS A 381 3.24 26.29 17.90
C LYS A 381 3.21 25.80 16.46
N PHE A 382 2.66 24.60 16.25
CA PHE A 382 2.29 24.13 14.92
C PHE A 382 0.95 23.39 14.99
N GLN A 383 0.24 23.35 13.86
CA GLN A 383 -1.10 22.78 13.80
C GLN A 383 -1.14 21.66 12.77
N LEU A 384 -1.61 20.48 13.20
CA LEU A 384 -1.82 19.33 12.34
C LEU A 384 -3.29 19.21 11.96
N TYR A 385 -3.50 18.97 10.68
CA TYR A 385 -4.79 18.62 10.11
C TYR A 385 -5.00 17.11 10.13
N TYR A 386 -6.21 16.66 10.46
CA TYR A 386 -6.65 15.28 10.23
C TYR A 386 -8.14 15.25 9.86
N SER A 387 -8.55 14.21 9.14
CA SER A 387 -9.96 13.97 8.78
C SER A 387 -10.30 12.49 8.97
N LEU A 388 -11.28 12.21 9.82
CA LEU A 388 -11.81 10.86 10.02
C LEU A 388 -12.54 10.31 8.78
N GLN A 389 -12.82 11.17 7.80
CA GLN A 389 -13.48 10.82 6.55
C GLN A 389 -12.51 10.54 5.40
N ALA A 390 -11.23 10.88 5.57
CA ALA A 390 -10.27 10.82 4.47
C ALA A 390 -8.94 10.16 4.81
N ASN A 391 -8.26 10.58 5.88
CA ASN A 391 -6.85 10.26 6.09
C ASN A 391 -6.47 9.85 7.53
N ALA A 392 -7.42 9.76 8.45
CA ALA A 392 -7.17 9.34 9.82
C ALA A 392 -8.28 8.42 10.34
N THR A 393 -7.94 7.59 11.31
CA THR A 393 -8.87 6.73 12.06
C THR A 393 -8.95 7.18 13.51
N ALA A 394 -9.91 6.68 14.29
CA ALA A 394 -10.00 6.99 15.72
C ALA A 394 -8.72 6.63 16.51
N PRO A 395 -8.06 5.48 16.29
CA PRO A 395 -6.74 5.22 16.88
C PRO A 395 -5.66 6.24 16.52
N ASP A 396 -5.68 6.80 15.29
CA ASP A 396 -4.72 7.84 14.91
C ASP A 396 -4.92 9.11 15.74
N VAL A 397 -6.17 9.50 15.99
CA VAL A 397 -6.47 10.65 16.86
C VAL A 397 -5.91 10.42 18.26
N THR A 398 -6.13 9.24 18.84
CA THR A 398 -5.56 8.87 20.14
C THR A 398 -4.02 8.92 20.14
N LEU A 399 -3.38 8.45 19.06
CA LEU A 399 -1.93 8.56 18.89
C LEU A 399 -1.47 10.02 18.90
N LEU A 400 -2.14 10.88 18.12
CA LEU A 400 -1.82 12.30 18.04
C LEU A 400 -2.02 13.03 19.38
N GLU A 401 -3.07 12.73 20.15
CA GLU A 401 -3.32 13.27 21.49
C GLU A 401 -2.24 12.85 22.48
N ASN A 402 -1.80 11.58 22.42
CA ASN A 402 -0.67 11.11 23.21
C ASN A 402 0.62 11.84 22.84
N MET A 403 0.92 12.03 21.56
CA MET A 403 2.07 12.82 21.10
C MET A 403 1.97 14.26 21.56
N GLN A 404 0.78 14.89 21.51
CA GLN A 404 0.55 16.24 21.99
C GLN A 404 0.95 16.39 23.47
N SER A 405 0.62 15.40 24.29
CA SER A 405 1.01 15.36 25.70
C SER A 405 2.53 15.32 25.89
N TYR A 406 3.26 14.48 25.13
CA TYR A 406 4.73 14.43 25.18
C TYR A 406 5.37 15.72 24.68
N LEU A 407 4.89 16.29 23.59
CA LEU A 407 5.40 17.54 23.03
C LEU A 407 5.23 18.71 23.99
N LYS A 408 4.08 18.77 24.70
CA LYS A 408 3.83 19.79 25.75
C LYS A 408 4.89 19.75 26.85
N GLN A 409 5.32 18.57 27.30
CA GLN A 409 6.38 18.43 28.31
C GLN A 409 7.71 19.04 27.84
N SER A 410 7.96 19.05 26.54
CA SER A 410 9.13 19.70 25.92
C SER A 410 8.91 21.18 25.59
N GLY A 411 7.74 21.71 25.88
CA GLY A 411 7.36 23.11 25.62
C GLY A 411 6.94 23.38 24.17
N ILE A 412 6.54 22.35 23.43
CA ILE A 412 6.07 22.45 22.04
C ILE A 412 4.53 22.40 22.04
N ASN A 413 3.89 23.40 21.46
CA ASN A 413 2.43 23.45 21.33
C ASN A 413 1.98 22.81 20.00
N LEU A 414 1.61 21.53 20.06
CA LEU A 414 0.89 20.88 18.99
C LEU A 414 -0.61 21.18 19.10
N VAL A 415 -1.22 21.70 18.05
CA VAL A 415 -2.66 21.89 17.94
C VAL A 415 -3.22 20.89 16.92
N LEU A 416 -4.23 20.13 17.32
CA LEU A 416 -4.92 19.18 16.47
C LEU A 416 -6.19 19.85 15.91
N GLY A 417 -6.35 19.82 14.60
CA GLY A 417 -7.51 20.35 13.90
C GLY A 417 -8.18 19.26 13.08
N GLN A 418 -9.40 18.91 13.46
CA GLN A 418 -10.24 18.02 12.67
C GLN A 418 -10.93 18.80 11.57
N GLY A 419 -10.90 18.30 10.34
CA GLY A 419 -11.56 18.88 9.20
C GLY A 419 -12.26 17.87 8.30
N SER A 420 -12.74 18.38 7.17
CA SER A 420 -13.50 17.60 6.19
C SER A 420 -12.60 16.87 5.16
N ALA A 421 -13.13 15.85 4.50
CA ALA A 421 -12.45 15.24 3.35
C ALA A 421 -12.19 16.25 2.22
N THR A 422 -13.09 17.21 2.02
CA THR A 422 -12.96 18.25 0.99
C THR A 422 -11.71 19.11 1.19
N GLU A 423 -11.35 19.43 2.44
CA GLU A 423 -10.12 20.18 2.72
C GLU A 423 -8.87 19.38 2.42
N VAL A 424 -8.87 18.05 2.69
CA VAL A 424 -7.77 17.16 2.26
C VAL A 424 -7.61 17.21 0.73
N TYR A 425 -8.69 17.06 0.00
CA TYR A 425 -8.65 17.14 -1.47
C TYR A 425 -8.22 18.52 -1.98
N SER A 426 -8.56 19.59 -1.25
CA SER A 426 -8.09 20.95 -1.57
C SER A 426 -6.59 21.09 -1.39
N MET A 427 -6.00 20.49 -0.35
CA MET A 427 -4.53 20.45 -0.14
C MET A 427 -3.85 19.68 -1.29
N ILE A 428 -4.41 18.52 -1.68
CA ILE A 428 -3.89 17.71 -2.79
C ILE A 428 -3.97 18.48 -4.11
N ALA A 429 -5.11 19.06 -4.45
CA ALA A 429 -5.31 19.80 -5.69
C ALA A 429 -4.38 21.03 -5.80
N ALA A 430 -4.15 21.70 -4.67
CA ALA A 430 -3.22 22.82 -4.59
C ALA A 430 -1.74 22.39 -4.59
N GLY A 431 -1.45 21.14 -4.24
CA GLY A 431 -0.09 20.64 -4.04
C GLY A 431 0.57 21.23 -2.79
N SER A 432 -0.20 21.58 -1.76
CA SER A 432 0.34 22.22 -0.55
C SER A 432 -0.58 22.04 0.67
N ILE A 433 0.01 21.63 1.79
CA ILE A 433 -0.67 21.59 3.10
C ILE A 433 -1.17 22.97 3.49
N THR A 434 -0.42 24.02 3.19
CA THR A 434 -0.74 25.39 3.57
C THR A 434 -1.85 26.04 2.73
N ALA A 435 -2.42 25.32 1.76
CA ALA A 435 -3.59 25.77 1.02
C ALA A 435 -4.83 25.89 1.92
N VAL A 436 -4.90 25.10 2.98
CA VAL A 436 -5.88 25.26 4.04
C VAL A 436 -5.26 26.09 5.16
N LYS A 437 -5.84 27.27 5.39
CA LYS A 437 -5.28 28.29 6.30
C LYS A 437 -5.13 27.76 7.73
N GLY A 438 -3.96 28.01 8.32
CA GLY A 438 -3.67 27.71 9.72
C GLY A 438 -2.95 26.38 9.94
N TYR A 439 -2.88 25.49 8.96
CA TYR A 439 -2.23 24.20 9.12
C TYR A 439 -0.76 24.21 8.70
N SER A 440 0.03 23.46 9.47
CA SER A 440 1.48 23.29 9.28
C SER A 440 1.85 21.85 8.94
N GLY A 441 0.91 20.93 8.98
CA GLY A 441 1.11 19.53 8.65
C GLY A 441 -0.21 18.78 8.53
N ILE A 442 -0.15 17.59 7.96
CA ILE A 442 -1.27 16.66 7.83
C ILE A 442 -0.86 15.31 8.44
N ALA A 443 -1.71 14.75 9.29
CA ALA A 443 -1.50 13.45 9.90
C ALA A 443 -2.20 12.34 9.13
N GLY A 444 -1.70 11.09 9.25
CA GLY A 444 -2.27 9.93 8.58
C GLY A 444 -2.02 9.92 7.06
N TRP A 445 -0.94 10.57 6.61
CA TRP A 445 -0.58 10.53 5.19
C TRP A 445 0.15 9.23 4.86
N TYR A 446 -0.34 8.54 3.85
CA TYR A 446 0.23 7.31 3.34
C TYR A 446 0.15 7.30 1.81
N TRP A 447 1.21 6.84 1.16
CA TRP A 447 1.25 6.70 -0.30
C TRP A 447 1.55 5.25 -0.68
N PRO A 448 0.55 4.49 -1.17
CA PRO A 448 0.75 3.11 -1.61
C PRO A 448 1.53 3.07 -2.91
N THR A 449 2.61 2.31 -2.92
CA THR A 449 3.40 2.02 -4.11
C THR A 449 4.45 0.96 -3.79
N ASN A 450 4.81 0.14 -4.77
CA ASN A 450 5.84 -0.88 -4.65
C ASN A 450 7.26 -0.39 -4.99
N THR A 451 7.44 0.91 -5.24
CA THR A 451 8.73 1.48 -5.65
C THR A 451 9.19 2.60 -4.71
N PRO A 452 10.49 2.67 -4.38
CA PRO A 452 11.05 3.75 -3.57
C PRO A 452 11.01 5.12 -4.28
N ASP A 453 10.67 5.19 -5.57
CA ASP A 453 10.56 6.44 -6.34
C ASP A 453 9.48 7.40 -5.81
N VAL A 454 8.60 6.94 -4.94
CA VAL A 454 7.65 7.79 -4.20
C VAL A 454 8.36 8.93 -3.47
N LEU A 455 9.60 8.73 -3.01
CA LEU A 455 10.39 9.79 -2.36
C LEU A 455 10.66 10.97 -3.31
N ARG A 456 10.86 10.70 -4.62
CA ARG A 456 11.03 11.76 -5.63
C ARG A 456 9.74 12.59 -5.77
N LEU A 457 8.59 11.93 -5.73
CA LEU A 457 7.30 12.62 -5.81
C LEU A 457 6.98 13.42 -4.55
N MET A 458 7.35 12.90 -3.37
CA MET A 458 6.99 13.54 -2.10
C MET A 458 7.95 14.65 -1.66
N TYR A 459 9.24 14.60 -2.05
CA TYR A 459 10.26 15.43 -1.42
C TYR A 459 11.18 16.18 -2.37
N THR A 460 10.91 16.19 -3.69
CA THR A 460 11.74 16.91 -4.68
C THR A 460 11.00 18.03 -5.41
N SER A 461 11.78 18.79 -6.18
CA SER A 461 11.24 19.81 -7.09
C SER A 461 10.35 19.22 -8.19
N ASP A 462 10.58 17.96 -8.62
CA ASP A 462 9.66 17.25 -9.52
C ASP A 462 8.29 17.09 -8.88
N GLY A 463 8.25 16.69 -7.60
CA GLY A 463 7.03 16.60 -6.83
C GLY A 463 6.32 17.94 -6.64
N LEU A 464 7.07 19.04 -6.48
CA LEU A 464 6.47 20.38 -6.43
C LEU A 464 5.77 20.73 -7.76
N ARG A 465 6.41 20.45 -8.90
CA ARG A 465 5.82 20.67 -10.23
C ARG A 465 4.59 19.78 -10.47
N ALA A 466 4.64 18.55 -9.99
CA ALA A 466 3.54 17.59 -10.08
C ALA A 466 2.44 17.80 -9.00
N LYS A 467 2.62 18.76 -8.08
CA LYS A 467 1.74 19.02 -6.94
C LYS A 467 1.59 17.84 -5.97
N THR A 468 2.61 17.01 -5.86
CA THR A 468 2.63 15.82 -4.97
C THR A 468 3.50 16.02 -3.74
N ASN A 469 4.46 16.95 -3.78
CA ASN A 469 5.25 17.38 -2.64
C ASN A 469 4.49 18.42 -1.81
N LEU A 470 3.53 17.95 -1.02
CA LEU A 470 2.64 18.81 -0.23
C LEU A 470 3.37 19.59 0.87
N GLY A 471 4.51 19.09 1.34
CA GLY A 471 5.33 19.70 2.38
C GLY A 471 6.10 20.95 1.92
N GLY A 472 6.30 21.11 0.61
CA GLY A 472 6.98 22.26 0.04
C GLY A 472 8.51 22.22 0.18
N TYR A 473 9.12 21.04 0.29
CA TYR A 473 10.58 20.88 0.40
C TYR A 473 11.27 20.96 -0.96
N SER A 474 12.45 21.56 -0.99
CA SER A 474 13.32 21.62 -2.16
C SER A 474 14.79 21.53 -1.75
N ASN A 475 15.52 20.60 -2.33
CA ASN A 475 16.95 20.42 -2.12
C ASN A 475 17.58 19.87 -3.40
N PRO A 476 18.48 20.63 -4.07
CA PRO A 476 19.09 20.22 -5.34
C PRO A 476 19.89 18.91 -5.27
N GLU A 477 20.51 18.59 -4.12
CA GLU A 477 21.24 17.32 -3.95
C GLU A 477 20.25 16.14 -3.90
N LEU A 478 19.15 16.24 -3.15
CA LEU A 478 18.12 15.21 -3.09
C LEU A 478 17.45 15.03 -4.46
N ASP A 479 17.16 16.14 -5.16
CA ASP A 479 16.63 16.11 -6.53
C ASP A 479 17.57 15.32 -7.47
N SER A 480 18.88 15.60 -7.40
CA SER A 480 19.90 14.90 -8.20
C SER A 480 19.97 13.41 -7.88
N VAL A 481 20.03 13.06 -6.59
CA VAL A 481 20.11 11.65 -6.12
C VAL A 481 18.90 10.85 -6.59
N LEU A 482 17.68 11.35 -6.36
CA LEU A 482 16.45 10.64 -6.72
C LEU A 482 16.21 10.60 -8.23
N THR A 483 16.56 11.65 -8.97
CA THR A 483 16.49 11.64 -10.44
C THR A 483 17.45 10.59 -11.00
N LYS A 484 18.68 10.52 -10.48
CA LYS A 484 19.66 9.51 -10.90
C LYS A 484 19.19 8.09 -10.55
N ALA A 485 18.63 7.88 -9.35
CA ALA A 485 18.09 6.59 -8.96
C ALA A 485 17.01 6.10 -9.94
N ALA A 486 16.07 6.98 -10.29
CA ALA A 486 14.94 6.66 -11.18
C ALA A 486 15.36 6.26 -12.61
N VAL A 487 16.53 6.69 -13.10
CA VAL A 487 17.00 6.35 -14.45
C VAL A 487 18.05 5.24 -14.47
N THR A 488 18.59 4.84 -13.32
CA THR A 488 19.64 3.82 -13.19
C THR A 488 19.06 2.42 -13.34
N GLN A 489 19.48 1.69 -14.39
CA GLN A 489 19.02 0.31 -14.66
C GLN A 489 19.78 -0.74 -13.81
N ASP A 490 20.99 -0.43 -13.36
CA ASP A 490 21.73 -1.29 -12.45
C ASP A 490 21.09 -1.26 -11.06
N GLN A 491 20.60 -2.43 -10.62
CA GLN A 491 19.83 -2.55 -9.39
C GLN A 491 20.66 -2.16 -8.15
N GLN A 492 21.93 -2.55 -8.07
CA GLN A 492 22.75 -2.24 -6.88
C GLN A 492 23.06 -0.74 -6.79
N GLN A 493 23.35 -0.10 -7.93
CA GLN A 493 23.58 1.34 -7.96
C GLN A 493 22.31 2.12 -7.66
N SER A 494 21.17 1.70 -8.20
CA SER A 494 19.86 2.30 -7.92
C SER A 494 19.52 2.20 -6.43
N GLN A 495 19.66 1.00 -5.83
CA GLN A 495 19.46 0.76 -4.40
C GLN A 495 20.33 1.67 -3.53
N ALA A 496 21.62 1.79 -3.83
CA ALA A 496 22.53 2.67 -3.07
C ALA A 496 22.06 4.15 -3.10
N LEU A 497 21.52 4.60 -4.24
CA LEU A 497 20.99 5.94 -4.37
C LEU A 497 19.67 6.12 -3.59
N TYR A 498 18.76 5.14 -3.60
CA TYR A 498 17.54 5.21 -2.80
C TYR A 498 17.81 5.13 -1.30
N ILE A 499 18.80 4.35 -0.85
CA ILE A 499 19.25 4.34 0.55
C ILE A 499 19.81 5.71 0.94
N LYS A 500 20.66 6.32 0.10
CA LYS A 500 21.16 7.69 0.33
C LYS A 500 20.00 8.69 0.44
N ALA A 501 19.02 8.62 -0.46
CA ALA A 501 17.86 9.50 -0.42
C ALA A 501 17.04 9.34 0.85
N GLN A 502 16.81 8.11 1.32
CA GLN A 502 16.12 7.84 2.59
C GLN A 502 16.85 8.48 3.78
N GLN A 503 18.18 8.39 3.81
CA GLN A 503 18.99 9.03 4.85
C GLN A 503 18.80 10.56 4.81
N MET A 504 18.87 11.17 3.62
CA MET A 504 18.70 12.61 3.45
C MET A 504 17.30 13.09 3.90
N VAL A 505 16.24 12.33 3.55
CA VAL A 505 14.86 12.63 3.97
C VAL A 505 14.72 12.52 5.50
N SER A 506 15.31 11.49 6.10
CA SER A 506 15.32 11.28 7.55
C SER A 506 16.08 12.39 8.27
N ASP A 507 17.28 12.76 7.83
CA ASP A 507 18.09 13.81 8.44
C ASP A 507 17.43 15.19 8.36
N ALA A 508 16.71 15.43 7.28
CA ALA A 508 15.93 16.65 7.10
C ALA A 508 14.60 16.67 7.89
N ALA A 509 14.21 15.54 8.51
CA ALA A 509 12.97 15.37 9.28
C ALA A 509 11.74 15.94 8.54
N LEU A 510 11.53 15.52 7.30
CA LEU A 510 10.46 16.05 6.43
C LEU A 510 9.08 15.50 6.79
N SER A 511 9.06 14.37 7.46
CA SER A 511 7.86 13.73 8.02
C SER A 511 8.20 13.08 9.35
N ILE A 512 7.17 12.76 10.13
CA ILE A 512 7.29 11.95 11.34
C ILE A 512 6.63 10.61 11.04
N PRO A 513 7.40 9.56 10.79
CA PRO A 513 6.87 8.22 10.60
C PRO A 513 6.20 7.71 11.87
N MET A 514 5.11 6.98 11.71
CA MET A 514 4.33 6.48 12.85
C MET A 514 4.29 4.95 12.87
N TYR A 515 3.72 4.34 11.84
CA TYR A 515 3.54 2.90 11.76
C TYR A 515 3.35 2.46 10.30
N PRO A 516 3.68 1.20 9.95
CA PRO A 516 3.52 0.73 8.59
C PRO A 516 2.04 0.69 8.20
N ALA A 517 1.71 1.18 7.02
CA ALA A 517 0.43 0.88 6.41
C ALA A 517 0.28 -0.65 6.34
N THR A 518 -0.87 -1.17 6.74
CA THR A 518 -1.05 -2.61 6.90
C THR A 518 -2.42 -3.01 6.41
N SER A 519 -2.48 -3.94 5.48
CA SER A 519 -3.72 -4.63 5.13
C SER A 519 -4.10 -5.59 6.24
N ARG A 520 -5.29 -5.43 6.77
CA ARG A 520 -5.86 -6.33 7.77
C ARG A 520 -7.20 -6.84 7.33
N LEU A 521 -7.29 -8.16 7.24
CA LEU A 521 -8.52 -8.87 6.86
C LEU A 521 -8.84 -9.84 8.00
N ALA A 522 -10.02 -9.69 8.60
CA ALA A 522 -10.53 -10.72 9.49
C ALA A 522 -11.52 -11.59 8.73
N TYR A 523 -11.45 -12.90 8.91
CA TYR A 523 -12.26 -13.83 8.14
C TYR A 523 -12.57 -15.10 8.92
N ASN A 524 -13.67 -15.75 8.56
CA ASN A 524 -14.08 -17.03 9.14
C ASN A 524 -13.10 -18.14 8.74
N SER A 525 -12.78 -19.05 9.66
CA SER A 525 -11.81 -20.13 9.46
C SER A 525 -12.14 -21.09 8.32
N LYS A 526 -13.41 -21.13 7.88
CA LYS A 526 -13.86 -21.86 6.69
C LYS A 526 -13.39 -21.25 5.36
N VAL A 527 -12.89 -20.00 5.35
CA VAL A 527 -12.36 -19.31 4.17
C VAL A 527 -10.88 -19.66 4.04
N HIS A 528 -10.49 -20.19 2.91
CA HIS A 528 -9.13 -20.59 2.58
C HIS A 528 -8.65 -19.87 1.31
N GLY A 529 -7.33 -19.81 1.08
CA GLY A 529 -6.74 -19.24 -0.13
C GLY A 529 -6.81 -17.70 -0.22
N LEU A 530 -7.22 -17.01 0.87
CA LEU A 530 -7.22 -15.56 0.92
C LEU A 530 -5.79 -15.03 1.06
N THR A 531 -5.38 -14.18 0.13
CA THR A 531 -4.06 -13.55 0.11
C THR A 531 -4.20 -12.03 -0.11
N VAL A 532 -3.08 -11.33 -0.05
CA VAL A 532 -2.95 -9.94 -0.50
C VAL A 532 -1.82 -9.86 -1.52
N ASP A 533 -1.98 -9.03 -2.54
CA ASP A 533 -0.94 -8.78 -3.52
C ASP A 533 0.23 -8.01 -2.91
N HIS A 534 1.42 -8.18 -3.47
CA HIS A 534 2.61 -7.49 -2.98
C HIS A 534 2.67 -6.03 -3.46
N ALA A 535 2.23 -5.76 -4.68
CA ALA A 535 2.42 -4.46 -5.32
C ALA A 535 1.71 -3.31 -4.58
N LEU A 536 0.52 -3.56 -4.01
CA LEU A 536 -0.25 -2.55 -3.28
C LEU A 536 -0.73 -3.05 -1.90
N GLY A 537 -0.58 -4.35 -1.61
CA GLY A 537 -1.10 -4.96 -0.38
C GLY A 537 -2.63 -5.04 -0.36
N LEU A 538 -3.27 -5.29 -1.51
CA LEU A 538 -4.73 -5.38 -1.62
C LEU A 538 -5.21 -6.83 -1.60
N PRO A 539 -6.44 -7.13 -1.12
CA PRO A 539 -6.94 -8.48 -1.05
C PRO A 539 -7.10 -9.10 -2.43
N ASN A 540 -6.64 -10.34 -2.58
CA ASN A 540 -6.80 -11.18 -3.75
C ASN A 540 -7.69 -12.38 -3.41
N PHE A 541 -8.80 -12.54 -4.15
CA PHE A 541 -9.79 -13.57 -3.92
C PHE A 541 -9.77 -14.68 -4.99
N TYR A 542 -8.83 -14.68 -5.90
CA TYR A 542 -8.78 -15.64 -7.01
C TYR A 542 -8.72 -17.11 -6.54
N GLU A 543 -7.89 -17.40 -5.53
CA GLU A 543 -7.73 -18.76 -5.00
C GLU A 543 -8.62 -19.04 -3.78
N VAL A 544 -9.54 -18.13 -3.45
CA VAL A 544 -10.43 -18.31 -2.30
C VAL A 544 -11.45 -19.40 -2.56
N TRP A 545 -11.63 -20.26 -1.55
CA TRP A 545 -12.69 -21.24 -1.48
C TRP A 545 -13.22 -21.37 -0.06
N ILE A 546 -14.43 -21.92 0.10
CA ILE A 546 -15.12 -22.03 1.39
C ILE A 546 -15.27 -23.52 1.72
N ALA A 547 -14.70 -23.93 2.85
CA ALA A 547 -14.91 -25.29 3.38
C ALA A 547 -16.39 -25.49 3.75
N LYS A 548 -16.90 -26.71 3.47
CA LYS A 548 -18.28 -27.08 3.82
C LYS A 548 -18.45 -27.37 5.29
#